data_4e466a872bebd22e984a08f24b39721c
#
_entry.id   4e466a872bebd22e984a08f24b39721c
#
_cell.length_a   1.000
_cell.length_b   1.000
_cell.length_c   1.000
_cell.angle_alpha   90.00
_cell.angle_beta   90.00
_cell.angle_gamma   90.00
#
_symmetry.space_group_name_H-M   'P 1'
#
loop_
_entity.id
_entity.type
_entity.pdbx_description
1 polymer ?
#
loop_
_entity_poly.entity_id
_entity_poly.type
_entity_poly.pdbx_seq_one_letter_code
_entity_poly.pdbx_strand_id
1 'polypeptide(L)'
;MLEIRFDRNNAATQYVAELVFVRWLDLTVVWVHEPSPDVVVSFGSEPSRVPLTFGGVATDFSSRAARQLLRLSADASKLNAGDDRLIDHGGAVDRLDQDSLSTIFHLVSGAEETASSVRDSHDRYPSSASSLTRLGLLEVPVADVLAQYLFDRLRRQYPAIAERAMRRDIVPTHDVDVPFKHAFQSPSALLRSLAGDVMRRGKGLSSVARTVADWSRVRRGDIARDPFNCFDRIMQASEARGLRSVFYFIAGHTAGRIDGDYDIEHPFIRALIRRISQRGHLLGLHPSYHAATQADVLTSETRRLQRVCEQEGCKQAIDLVRTHYLRFDPALTPGMLDRAGFRQDSSLAFADAVGFRRGTCRAFPLWDPFTSTPLRIIEQPLIAMEVSLLADRYKGHCRPEAAATLNKLRSACARFGGQFVLLWHNSSFETEADFELYESAIDAGAAPE
;
A
#
# COMPACT_ATOMS: atom_id res chain seq x y z
N MET A 1 2.78 -11.68 30.64
CA MET A 1 3.78 -11.98 29.61
C MET A 1 3.42 -13.33 29.00
N LEU A 2 3.32 -13.41 27.70
CA LEU A 2 3.04 -14.64 26.98
C LEU A 2 4.34 -15.42 26.73
N GLU A 3 4.32 -16.72 26.96
CA GLU A 3 5.37 -17.62 26.56
C GLU A 3 4.92 -18.31 25.25
N ILE A 4 5.70 -18.18 24.19
CA ILE A 4 5.41 -18.81 22.90
C ILE A 4 6.50 -19.82 22.57
N ARG A 5 6.11 -21.08 22.40
CA ARG A 5 6.97 -22.20 22.06
C ARG A 5 6.77 -22.60 20.60
N PHE A 6 7.83 -22.79 19.87
CA PHE A 6 7.80 -23.17 18.45
C PHE A 6 9.13 -23.78 18.00
N ASP A 7 9.12 -24.44 16.83
CA ASP A 7 10.34 -24.99 16.23
C ASP A 7 11.25 -23.87 15.70
N ARG A 8 12.42 -23.76 16.28
CA ARG A 8 13.47 -22.80 15.88
C ARG A 8 13.89 -22.93 14.41
N ASN A 9 13.81 -24.13 13.84
CA ASN A 9 14.26 -24.38 12.48
C ASN A 9 13.22 -23.99 11.43
N ASN A 10 12.00 -23.61 11.83
CA ASN A 10 10.95 -23.13 10.93
C ASN A 10 10.93 -21.60 10.88
N ALA A 11 11.75 -21.01 10.00
CA ALA A 11 11.86 -19.57 9.83
C ALA A 11 10.53 -18.90 9.44
N ALA A 12 9.69 -19.57 8.68
CA ALA A 12 8.38 -19.08 8.29
C ALA A 12 7.42 -18.98 9.49
N THR A 13 7.43 -19.99 10.36
CA THR A 13 6.65 -19.98 11.61
C THR A 13 7.15 -18.87 12.54
N GLN A 14 8.47 -18.74 12.71
CA GLN A 14 9.04 -17.67 13.52
C GLN A 14 8.63 -16.29 13.00
N TYR A 15 8.78 -16.07 11.70
CA TYR A 15 8.41 -14.81 11.07
C TYR A 15 6.94 -14.45 11.30
N VAL A 16 6.01 -15.37 11.00
CA VAL A 16 4.59 -15.08 11.12
C VAL A 16 4.13 -14.96 12.57
N ALA A 17 4.73 -15.73 13.49
CA ALA A 17 4.42 -15.63 14.91
C ALA A 17 4.91 -14.26 15.47
N GLU A 18 6.13 -13.82 15.13
CA GLU A 18 6.61 -12.49 15.49
C GLU A 18 5.74 -11.39 14.88
N LEU A 19 5.39 -11.51 13.59
CA LEU A 19 4.54 -10.56 12.90
C LEU A 19 3.19 -10.43 13.60
N VAL A 20 2.51 -11.53 13.86
CA VAL A 20 1.16 -11.54 14.43
C VAL A 20 1.19 -11.14 15.90
N PHE A 21 1.91 -11.89 16.74
CA PHE A 21 1.80 -11.71 18.19
C PHE A 21 2.52 -10.47 18.70
N VAL A 22 3.67 -10.12 18.14
CA VAL A 22 4.44 -8.96 18.62
C VAL A 22 4.07 -7.69 17.85
N ARG A 23 4.19 -7.70 16.52
CA ARG A 23 4.04 -6.46 15.74
C ARG A 23 2.58 -6.05 15.56
N TRP A 24 1.68 -6.98 15.27
CA TRP A 24 0.29 -6.68 14.97
C TRP A 24 -0.61 -6.64 16.21
N LEU A 25 -0.37 -7.54 17.16
CA LEU A 25 -1.18 -7.66 18.37
C LEU A 25 -0.55 -6.96 19.59
N ASP A 26 0.66 -6.44 19.46
CA ASP A 26 1.38 -5.68 20.51
C ASP A 26 1.50 -6.45 21.83
N LEU A 27 1.78 -7.75 21.75
CA LEU A 27 1.88 -8.63 22.91
C LEU A 27 3.34 -8.73 23.37
N THR A 28 3.54 -8.67 24.68
CA THR A 28 4.86 -8.93 25.27
C THR A 28 5.07 -10.45 25.36
N VAL A 29 6.09 -10.95 24.66
CA VAL A 29 6.32 -12.36 24.44
C VAL A 29 7.69 -12.80 24.93
N VAL A 30 7.77 -14.00 25.55
CA VAL A 30 8.99 -14.77 25.75
C VAL A 30 9.00 -15.94 24.77
N TRP A 31 10.08 -16.03 23.99
CA TRP A 31 10.23 -17.08 22.99
C TRP A 31 10.94 -18.30 23.60
N VAL A 32 10.33 -19.47 23.47
CA VAL A 32 10.91 -20.75 23.88
C VAL A 32 11.02 -21.65 22.65
N HIS A 33 12.20 -22.21 22.44
CA HIS A 33 12.46 -23.08 21.30
C HIS A 33 12.26 -24.55 21.69
N GLU A 34 11.26 -25.17 21.08
CA GLU A 34 10.99 -26.62 21.22
C GLU A 34 10.75 -27.21 19.82
N PRO A 35 11.20 -28.44 19.56
CA PRO A 35 10.90 -29.15 18.30
C PRO A 35 9.40 -29.47 18.24
N SER A 36 8.59 -28.60 17.68
CA SER A 36 7.15 -28.82 17.54
C SER A 36 6.68 -28.24 16.20
N PRO A 37 5.83 -28.93 15.44
CA PRO A 37 5.22 -28.36 14.24
C PRO A 37 4.22 -27.26 14.58
N ASP A 38 3.82 -27.12 15.83
CA ASP A 38 2.81 -26.21 16.32
C ASP A 38 3.41 -25.07 17.15
N VAL A 39 2.68 -23.96 17.21
CA VAL A 39 2.96 -22.82 18.08
C VAL A 39 2.12 -22.96 19.35
N VAL A 40 2.78 -23.20 20.47
CA VAL A 40 2.10 -23.35 21.77
C VAL A 40 2.23 -22.05 22.56
N VAL A 41 1.09 -21.50 23.00
CA VAL A 41 1.01 -20.22 23.71
C VAL A 41 0.50 -20.45 25.13
N SER A 42 1.25 -20.02 26.12
CA SER A 42 0.88 -20.02 27.53
C SER A 42 1.07 -18.65 28.16
N PHE A 43 0.43 -18.40 29.30
CA PHE A 43 0.51 -17.14 30.03
C PHE A 43 1.16 -17.36 31.41
N GLY A 44 2.36 -16.81 31.58
CA GLY A 44 3.21 -17.08 32.74
C GLY A 44 2.62 -16.71 34.11
N SER A 45 1.63 -15.79 34.18
CA SER A 45 0.91 -15.45 35.41
C SER A 45 -0.26 -16.40 35.72
N GLU A 46 -0.61 -17.31 34.80
CA GLU A 46 -1.72 -18.25 34.94
C GLU A 46 -1.29 -19.68 34.51
N PRO A 47 -0.30 -20.28 35.19
CA PRO A 47 0.30 -21.57 34.75
C PRO A 47 -0.66 -22.74 34.84
N SER A 48 -1.76 -22.60 35.59
CA SER A 48 -2.79 -23.64 35.71
C SER A 48 -3.74 -23.74 34.51
N ARG A 49 -3.70 -22.78 33.58
CA ARG A 49 -4.53 -22.80 32.37
C ARG A 49 -3.90 -23.63 31.29
N VAL A 50 -4.73 -24.39 30.58
CA VAL A 50 -4.28 -25.20 29.44
C VAL A 50 -3.71 -24.28 28.36
N PRO A 51 -2.50 -24.52 27.83
CA PRO A 51 -1.93 -23.77 26.75
C PRO A 51 -2.81 -23.85 25.49
N LEU A 52 -2.85 -22.74 24.72
CA LEU A 52 -3.44 -22.75 23.39
C LEU A 52 -2.40 -23.22 22.37
N THR A 53 -2.86 -24.05 21.43
CA THR A 53 -2.00 -24.55 20.34
C THR A 53 -2.53 -24.06 19.02
N PHE A 54 -1.66 -23.44 18.23
CA PHE A 54 -1.92 -22.99 16.86
C PHE A 54 -0.99 -23.76 15.92
N GLY A 55 -1.49 -24.16 14.76
CA GLY A 55 -0.63 -24.79 13.75
C GLY A 55 0.45 -23.84 13.27
N GLY A 56 1.69 -24.28 13.25
CA GLY A 56 2.80 -23.56 12.62
C GLY A 56 2.69 -23.56 11.09
N VAL A 57 3.64 -22.89 10.41
CA VAL A 57 3.70 -22.91 8.94
C VAL A 57 4.21 -24.24 8.45
N ALA A 58 3.32 -25.06 7.92
CA ALA A 58 3.65 -26.36 7.38
C ALA A 58 4.22 -26.27 5.95
N THR A 59 4.87 -27.31 5.47
CA THR A 59 5.39 -27.38 4.10
C THR A 59 4.30 -27.25 3.03
N ASP A 60 3.06 -27.66 3.36
CA ASP A 60 1.88 -27.54 2.50
C ASP A 60 1.06 -26.26 2.76
N PHE A 61 1.68 -25.19 3.32
CA PHE A 61 0.99 -23.97 3.77
C PHE A 61 0.13 -23.33 2.67
N SER A 62 0.55 -23.38 1.40
CA SER A 62 -0.25 -22.86 0.29
C SER A 62 -1.56 -23.63 0.09
N SER A 63 -1.54 -24.95 0.24
CA SER A 63 -2.75 -25.77 0.16
C SER A 63 -3.68 -25.53 1.36
N ARG A 64 -3.12 -25.33 2.57
CA ARG A 64 -3.88 -24.95 3.76
C ARG A 64 -4.53 -23.58 3.59
N ALA A 65 -3.77 -22.59 3.13
CA ALA A 65 -4.28 -21.26 2.82
C ALA A 65 -5.43 -21.30 1.80
N ALA A 66 -5.28 -22.04 0.70
CA ALA A 66 -6.33 -22.19 -0.31
C ALA A 66 -7.65 -22.73 0.27
N ARG A 67 -7.56 -23.77 1.10
CA ARG A 67 -8.74 -24.33 1.78
C ARG A 67 -9.39 -23.34 2.74
N GLN A 68 -8.59 -22.60 3.51
CA GLN A 68 -9.10 -21.60 4.44
C GLN A 68 -9.74 -20.41 3.74
N LEU A 69 -9.08 -19.87 2.70
CA LEU A 69 -9.63 -18.79 1.88
C LEU A 69 -10.97 -19.20 1.24
N LEU A 70 -11.06 -20.44 0.75
CA LEU A 70 -12.34 -20.94 0.19
C LEU A 70 -13.45 -21.00 1.26
N ARG A 71 -13.14 -21.36 2.49
CA ARG A 71 -14.11 -21.33 3.61
C ARG A 71 -14.54 -19.91 3.93
N LEU A 72 -13.60 -18.99 4.05
CA LEU A 72 -13.89 -17.58 4.33
C LEU A 72 -14.70 -16.92 3.19
N SER A 73 -14.52 -17.36 1.95
CA SER A 73 -15.25 -16.82 0.81
C SER A 73 -16.76 -17.12 0.86
N ALA A 74 -17.16 -18.22 1.48
CA ALA A 74 -18.57 -18.54 1.68
C ALA A 74 -19.31 -17.46 2.51
N ASP A 75 -18.58 -16.77 3.35
CA ASP A 75 -19.06 -15.70 4.24
C ASP A 75 -18.56 -14.30 3.86
N ALA A 76 -17.99 -14.15 2.65
CA ALA A 76 -17.36 -12.90 2.21
C ALA A 76 -18.28 -11.67 2.32
N SER A 77 -19.58 -11.82 2.06
CA SER A 77 -20.57 -10.74 2.19
C SER A 77 -20.70 -10.23 3.63
N LYS A 78 -20.70 -11.14 4.61
CA LYS A 78 -20.78 -10.81 6.02
C LYS A 78 -19.46 -10.23 6.53
N LEU A 79 -18.31 -10.81 6.14
CA LEU A 79 -16.98 -10.25 6.44
C LEU A 79 -16.84 -8.83 5.89
N ASN A 80 -17.33 -8.59 4.69
CA ASN A 80 -17.39 -7.27 4.08
C ASN A 80 -18.32 -6.29 4.83
N ALA A 81 -19.42 -6.80 5.42
CA ALA A 81 -20.33 -6.01 6.25
C ALA A 81 -19.85 -5.80 7.67
N GLY A 82 -18.72 -6.40 8.04
CA GLY A 82 -18.15 -6.22 9.36
C GLY A 82 -18.72 -7.14 10.44
N ASP A 83 -19.35 -8.27 10.09
CA ASP A 83 -19.85 -9.22 11.07
C ASP A 83 -18.75 -10.18 11.54
N ASP A 84 -18.25 -9.96 12.77
CA ASP A 84 -17.18 -10.75 13.40
C ASP A 84 -17.64 -12.11 13.90
N ARG A 85 -18.96 -12.30 14.04
CA ARG A 85 -19.53 -13.53 14.63
C ARG A 85 -19.36 -14.77 13.76
N LEU A 86 -18.89 -14.60 12.53
CA LEU A 86 -18.66 -15.68 11.57
C LEU A 86 -17.54 -16.65 11.96
N ILE A 87 -16.64 -16.21 12.82
CA ILE A 87 -15.51 -17.02 13.25
C ILE A 87 -15.88 -17.92 14.44
N ASP A 88 -17.08 -17.81 14.97
CA ASP A 88 -17.51 -18.47 16.22
C ASP A 88 -18.41 -19.71 16.03
N HIS A 89 -18.50 -20.27 14.83
CA HIS A 89 -19.32 -21.47 14.60
C HIS A 89 -18.62 -22.74 15.02
N GLY A 90 -18.99 -23.22 16.21
CA GLY A 90 -18.62 -24.36 17.04
C GLY A 90 -18.15 -25.70 16.46
N GLY A 91 -17.76 -25.77 15.21
CA GLY A 91 -17.16 -26.94 14.56
C GLY A 91 -16.01 -26.62 13.63
N ALA A 92 -15.80 -25.33 13.29
CA ALA A 92 -14.73 -24.85 12.42
C ALA A 92 -13.52 -24.29 13.23
N VAL A 93 -13.69 -24.13 14.55
CA VAL A 93 -12.73 -23.45 15.45
C VAL A 93 -11.37 -24.16 15.46
N ASP A 94 -11.32 -25.48 15.59
CA ASP A 94 -10.06 -26.23 15.64
C ASP A 94 -9.25 -26.13 14.34
N ARG A 95 -9.92 -25.95 13.19
CA ARG A 95 -9.25 -25.84 11.89
C ARG A 95 -8.74 -24.45 11.61
N LEU A 96 -9.43 -23.39 12.10
CA LEU A 96 -8.93 -22.02 12.02
C LEU A 96 -7.66 -21.86 12.87
N ASP A 97 -7.62 -22.42 14.06
CA ASP A 97 -6.44 -22.44 14.91
C ASP A 97 -5.24 -23.08 14.18
N GLN A 98 -5.46 -24.16 13.42
CA GLN A 98 -4.40 -24.86 12.70
C GLN A 98 -3.90 -24.14 11.44
N ASP A 99 -4.79 -23.46 10.69
CA ASP A 99 -4.46 -22.95 9.37
C ASP A 99 -4.21 -21.41 9.35
N SER A 100 -4.51 -20.67 10.43
CA SER A 100 -4.45 -19.20 10.43
C SER A 100 -3.04 -18.66 10.18
N LEU A 101 -2.03 -19.14 10.89
CA LEU A 101 -0.65 -18.67 10.70
C LEU A 101 -0.12 -19.04 9.31
N SER A 102 -0.43 -20.25 8.81
CA SER A 102 -0.07 -20.68 7.46
C SER A 102 -0.73 -19.79 6.40
N THR A 103 -1.98 -19.39 6.61
CA THR A 103 -2.71 -18.51 5.67
C THR A 103 -2.15 -17.09 5.70
N ILE A 104 -1.91 -16.53 6.88
CA ILE A 104 -1.28 -15.21 7.01
C ILE A 104 0.10 -15.22 6.33
N PHE A 105 0.93 -16.24 6.59
CA PHE A 105 2.22 -16.36 5.94
C PHE A 105 2.12 -16.44 4.41
N HIS A 106 1.21 -17.26 3.89
CA HIS A 106 0.97 -17.38 2.45
C HIS A 106 0.66 -16.02 1.81
N LEU A 107 -0.19 -15.23 2.45
CA LEU A 107 -0.59 -13.90 1.94
C LEU A 107 0.57 -12.90 2.01
N VAL A 108 1.19 -12.72 3.19
CA VAL A 108 2.22 -11.68 3.37
C VAL A 108 3.54 -12.00 2.68
N SER A 109 3.91 -13.28 2.56
CA SER A 109 5.11 -13.71 1.83
C SER A 109 4.95 -13.57 0.30
N GLY A 110 3.71 -13.50 -0.20
CA GLY A 110 3.44 -13.46 -1.62
C GLY A 110 3.68 -14.76 -2.35
N ALA A 111 3.53 -15.86 -1.66
CA ALA A 111 3.79 -17.21 -2.21
C ALA A 111 2.98 -17.49 -3.49
N GLU A 112 1.72 -17.04 -3.57
CA GLU A 112 0.89 -17.18 -4.78
C GLU A 112 1.49 -16.43 -5.98
N GLU A 113 1.93 -15.19 -5.78
CA GLU A 113 2.52 -14.37 -6.83
C GLU A 113 3.88 -14.88 -7.29
N THR A 114 4.69 -15.39 -6.33
CA THR A 114 6.00 -15.98 -6.61
C THR A 114 5.86 -17.28 -7.42
N ALA A 115 4.83 -18.07 -7.15
CA ALA A 115 4.55 -19.33 -7.86
C ALA A 115 3.87 -19.11 -9.23
N SER A 116 3.32 -17.92 -9.50
CA SER A 116 2.57 -17.62 -10.71
C SER A 116 3.48 -17.09 -11.81
N SER A 117 3.24 -17.54 -13.05
CA SER A 117 3.84 -16.97 -14.26
C SER A 117 2.97 -15.91 -14.95
N VAL A 118 1.77 -15.68 -14.43
CA VAL A 118 0.81 -14.72 -15.03
C VAL A 118 1.29 -13.30 -14.80
N ARG A 119 1.45 -12.54 -15.90
CA ARG A 119 1.81 -11.12 -15.86
C ARG A 119 0.99 -10.33 -16.87
N ASP A 120 0.76 -9.06 -16.58
CA ASP A 120 0.14 -8.11 -17.50
C ASP A 120 1.18 -7.50 -18.47
N SER A 121 0.74 -6.56 -19.32
CA SER A 121 1.61 -5.88 -20.30
C SER A 121 2.73 -5.04 -19.67
N HIS A 122 2.69 -4.79 -18.37
CA HIS A 122 3.70 -4.08 -17.62
C HIS A 122 4.51 -5.00 -16.68
N ASP A 123 4.43 -6.32 -16.92
CA ASP A 123 5.12 -7.33 -16.12
C ASP A 123 4.71 -7.35 -14.66
N ARG A 124 3.44 -7.01 -14.36
CA ARG A 124 2.85 -7.02 -13.02
C ARG A 124 1.96 -8.24 -12.83
N TYR A 125 1.86 -8.73 -11.62
CA TYR A 125 0.85 -9.73 -11.24
C TYR A 125 -0.53 -9.06 -11.22
N PRO A 126 -1.48 -9.45 -12.11
CA PRO A 126 -2.78 -8.80 -12.21
C PRO A 126 -3.75 -9.27 -11.12
N SER A 127 -4.73 -8.44 -10.76
CA SER A 127 -5.73 -8.77 -9.74
C SER A 127 -6.54 -10.02 -10.10
N SER A 128 -6.81 -10.25 -11.37
CA SER A 128 -7.57 -11.41 -11.87
C SER A 128 -6.89 -12.75 -11.60
N ALA A 129 -5.56 -12.76 -11.42
CA ALA A 129 -4.81 -13.97 -11.09
C ALA A 129 -4.81 -14.26 -9.58
N SER A 130 -5.18 -13.30 -8.72
CA SER A 130 -5.21 -13.46 -7.27
C SER A 130 -6.37 -14.33 -6.80
N SER A 131 -6.10 -15.26 -5.88
CA SER A 131 -7.13 -16.03 -5.19
C SER A 131 -8.09 -15.15 -4.40
N LEU A 132 -7.60 -14.06 -3.78
CA LEU A 132 -8.46 -13.10 -3.07
C LEU A 132 -9.51 -12.49 -4.01
N THR A 133 -9.13 -12.11 -5.22
CA THR A 133 -10.07 -11.58 -6.22
C THR A 133 -11.08 -12.64 -6.66
N ARG A 134 -10.58 -13.83 -7.03
CA ARG A 134 -11.45 -14.93 -7.50
C ARG A 134 -12.47 -15.39 -6.46
N LEU A 135 -12.13 -15.23 -5.18
CA LEU A 135 -12.99 -15.63 -4.05
C LEU A 135 -13.83 -14.47 -3.48
N GLY A 136 -13.77 -13.26 -4.08
CA GLY A 136 -14.51 -12.08 -3.60
C GLY A 136 -14.00 -11.52 -2.28
N LEU A 137 -12.74 -11.80 -1.91
CA LEU A 137 -12.10 -11.41 -0.65
C LEU A 137 -11.14 -10.23 -0.81
N LEU A 138 -10.97 -9.66 -2.00
CA LEU A 138 -9.97 -8.60 -2.23
C LEU A 138 -10.20 -7.37 -1.35
N GLU A 139 -11.45 -7.03 -1.05
CA GLU A 139 -11.82 -5.88 -0.21
C GLU A 139 -11.97 -6.27 1.29
N VAL A 140 -11.54 -7.48 1.67
CA VAL A 140 -11.48 -7.98 3.04
C VAL A 140 -10.02 -8.12 3.45
N PRO A 141 -9.57 -7.51 4.57
CA PRO A 141 -8.20 -7.70 5.08
C PRO A 141 -8.09 -9.05 5.82
N VAL A 142 -8.09 -10.14 5.07
CA VAL A 142 -8.21 -11.52 5.57
C VAL A 142 -7.14 -11.86 6.62
N ALA A 143 -5.90 -11.41 6.43
CA ALA A 143 -4.84 -11.66 7.39
C ALA A 143 -5.09 -10.94 8.72
N ASP A 144 -5.68 -9.72 8.67
CA ASP A 144 -6.06 -8.98 9.88
C ASP A 144 -7.26 -9.61 10.57
N VAL A 145 -8.23 -10.13 9.81
CA VAL A 145 -9.37 -10.92 10.34
C VAL A 145 -8.86 -12.14 11.10
N LEU A 146 -7.93 -12.88 10.52
CA LEU A 146 -7.34 -14.06 11.16
C LEU A 146 -6.50 -13.69 12.39
N ALA A 147 -5.72 -12.61 12.33
CA ALA A 147 -4.97 -12.11 13.48
C ALA A 147 -5.89 -11.69 14.63
N GLN A 148 -7.02 -11.02 14.32
CA GLN A 148 -8.03 -10.66 15.32
C GLN A 148 -8.67 -11.91 15.93
N TYR A 149 -9.00 -12.91 15.12
CA TYR A 149 -9.49 -14.21 15.61
C TYR A 149 -8.52 -14.84 16.62
N LEU A 150 -7.22 -14.90 16.31
CA LEU A 150 -6.21 -15.42 17.22
C LEU A 150 -6.15 -14.61 18.52
N PHE A 151 -6.26 -13.28 18.43
CA PHE A 151 -6.30 -12.41 19.61
C PHE A 151 -7.51 -12.68 20.49
N ASP A 152 -8.69 -12.84 19.93
CA ASP A 152 -9.92 -13.12 20.67
C ASP A 152 -9.89 -14.50 21.34
N ARG A 153 -9.26 -15.48 20.67
CA ARG A 153 -8.98 -16.80 21.26
C ARG A 153 -8.06 -16.69 22.48
N LEU A 154 -6.97 -15.89 22.36
CA LEU A 154 -6.06 -15.63 23.49
C LEU A 154 -6.76 -14.96 24.66
N ARG A 155 -7.55 -13.93 24.41
CA ARG A 155 -8.27 -13.20 25.46
C ARG A 155 -9.33 -14.06 26.16
N ARG A 156 -10.03 -14.91 25.41
CA ARG A 156 -10.97 -15.88 26.03
C ARG A 156 -10.26 -16.85 26.98
N GLN A 157 -9.07 -17.31 26.60
CA GLN A 157 -8.27 -18.21 27.45
C GLN A 157 -7.57 -17.49 28.58
N TYR A 158 -7.08 -16.26 28.32
CA TYR A 158 -6.29 -15.44 29.25
C TYR A 158 -6.89 -14.05 29.38
N PRO A 159 -7.94 -13.85 30.21
CA PRO A 159 -8.63 -12.56 30.33
C PRO A 159 -7.76 -11.40 30.83
N ALA A 160 -6.59 -11.68 31.41
CA ALA A 160 -5.61 -10.67 31.80
C ALA A 160 -4.94 -9.95 30.62
N ILE A 161 -5.11 -10.44 29.38
CA ILE A 161 -4.63 -9.73 28.18
C ILE A 161 -5.51 -8.50 27.95
N ALA A 162 -4.88 -7.32 28.03
CA ALA A 162 -5.58 -6.06 27.84
C ALA A 162 -6.18 -5.92 26.44
N GLU A 163 -7.25 -5.13 26.34
CA GLU A 163 -7.76 -4.67 25.05
C GLU A 163 -6.73 -3.79 24.36
N ARG A 164 -6.69 -3.89 23.03
CA ARG A 164 -5.81 -3.08 22.21
C ARG A 164 -6.55 -1.83 21.72
N ALA A 165 -5.90 -0.68 21.86
CA ALA A 165 -6.39 0.54 21.23
C ALA A 165 -6.25 0.43 19.70
N MET A 166 -7.36 0.56 18.97
CA MET A 166 -7.34 0.58 17.49
C MET A 166 -6.97 1.97 17.00
N ARG A 167 -5.87 2.08 16.27
CA ARG A 167 -5.49 3.32 15.58
C ARG A 167 -6.28 3.45 14.28
N ARG A 168 -6.56 4.70 13.89
CA ARG A 168 -7.25 5.03 12.64
C ARG A 168 -6.29 5.87 11.79
N ASP A 169 -5.27 5.24 11.28
CA ASP A 169 -4.21 5.94 10.57
C ASP A 169 -4.56 6.04 9.07
N ILE A 170 -4.59 7.26 8.56
CA ILE A 170 -4.71 7.55 7.13
C ILE A 170 -3.38 8.09 6.64
N VAL A 171 -2.89 7.56 5.52
CA VAL A 171 -1.61 7.95 4.92
C VAL A 171 -1.87 8.38 3.48
N PRO A 172 -2.05 9.69 3.25
CA PRO A 172 -2.14 10.23 1.89
C PRO A 172 -0.78 10.12 1.19
N THR A 173 -0.77 9.63 -0.04
CA THR A 173 0.44 9.49 -0.84
C THR A 173 0.22 9.97 -2.26
N HIS A 174 1.25 10.50 -2.91
CA HIS A 174 1.18 11.11 -4.22
C HIS A 174 2.37 10.71 -5.07
N ASP A 175 2.12 10.02 -6.18
CA ASP A 175 3.14 9.75 -7.18
C ASP A 175 3.21 10.96 -8.13
N VAL A 176 4.40 11.55 -8.22
CA VAL A 176 4.64 12.78 -8.97
C VAL A 176 5.21 12.42 -10.34
N ASP A 177 4.36 11.81 -11.18
CA ASP A 177 4.74 11.41 -12.55
C ASP A 177 4.76 12.62 -13.49
N VAL A 178 3.78 13.50 -13.35
CA VAL A 178 3.64 14.72 -14.15
C VAL A 178 3.35 15.89 -13.20
N PRO A 179 4.40 16.50 -12.61
CA PRO A 179 4.24 17.58 -11.64
C PRO A 179 3.57 18.83 -12.21
N PHE A 180 3.80 19.10 -13.49
CA PHE A 180 3.28 20.26 -14.18
C PHE A 180 2.85 19.90 -15.61
N LYS A 181 1.66 20.31 -16.02
CA LYS A 181 1.11 20.02 -17.35
C LYS A 181 1.82 20.80 -18.45
N HIS A 182 2.09 22.07 -18.22
CA HIS A 182 2.55 23.02 -19.23
C HIS A 182 4.04 23.34 -19.13
N ALA A 183 4.65 23.26 -17.95
CA ALA A 183 6.04 23.67 -17.74
C ALA A 183 7.03 22.91 -18.64
N PHE A 184 6.81 21.61 -18.81
CA PHE A 184 7.68 20.73 -19.61
C PHE A 184 7.09 20.37 -20.99
N GLN A 185 5.86 20.81 -21.26
CA GLN A 185 5.15 20.47 -22.51
C GLN A 185 5.77 21.20 -23.72
N SER A 186 6.24 20.47 -24.72
CA SER A 186 6.75 21.06 -25.95
C SER A 186 5.60 21.67 -26.78
N PRO A 187 5.90 22.66 -27.69
CA PRO A 187 4.89 23.23 -28.58
C PRO A 187 4.15 22.16 -29.42
N SER A 188 4.85 21.15 -29.90
CA SER A 188 4.25 20.04 -30.66
C SER A 188 3.33 19.16 -29.81
N ALA A 189 3.66 18.97 -28.54
CA ALA A 189 2.81 18.25 -27.59
C ALA A 189 1.56 19.08 -27.22
N LEU A 190 1.70 20.42 -27.10
CA LEU A 190 0.58 21.32 -26.92
C LEU A 190 -0.40 21.24 -28.11
N LEU A 191 0.10 21.34 -29.34
CA LEU A 191 -0.75 21.23 -30.54
C LEU A 191 -1.52 19.92 -30.62
N ARG A 192 -0.86 18.78 -30.31
CA ARG A 192 -1.54 17.47 -30.23
C ARG A 192 -2.63 17.44 -29.15
N SER A 193 -2.34 18.01 -27.98
CA SER A 193 -3.29 18.11 -26.88
C SER A 193 -4.52 18.95 -27.26
N LEU A 194 -4.31 20.11 -27.89
CA LEU A 194 -5.39 20.99 -28.36
C LEU A 194 -6.24 20.32 -29.45
N ALA A 195 -5.62 19.62 -30.40
CA ALA A 195 -6.35 18.85 -31.41
C ALA A 195 -7.23 17.77 -30.75
N GLY A 196 -6.70 17.04 -29.78
CA GLY A 196 -7.45 16.05 -29.01
C GLY A 196 -8.60 16.67 -28.21
N ASP A 197 -8.39 17.82 -27.59
CA ASP A 197 -9.42 18.55 -26.84
C ASP A 197 -10.58 18.99 -27.73
N VAL A 198 -10.29 19.49 -28.94
CA VAL A 198 -11.33 19.88 -29.90
C VAL A 198 -12.03 18.66 -30.51
N MET A 199 -11.26 17.68 -31.01
CA MET A 199 -11.80 16.57 -31.81
C MET A 199 -12.51 15.50 -30.95
N ARG A 200 -12.00 15.21 -29.74
CA ARG A 200 -12.51 14.13 -28.88
C ARG A 200 -13.36 14.62 -27.74
N ARG A 201 -13.08 15.81 -27.20
CA ARG A 201 -13.74 16.37 -26.01
C ARG A 201 -14.67 17.53 -26.34
N GLY A 202 -14.78 17.97 -27.61
CA GLY A 202 -15.68 19.03 -28.06
C GLY A 202 -15.42 20.40 -27.42
N LYS A 203 -14.19 20.67 -26.94
CA LYS A 203 -13.88 21.94 -26.28
C LYS A 203 -13.93 23.13 -27.28
N GLY A 204 -14.62 24.17 -26.90
CA GLY A 204 -14.76 25.38 -27.73
C GLY A 204 -13.48 26.22 -27.82
N LEU A 205 -13.42 27.13 -28.81
CA LEU A 205 -12.28 28.02 -29.10
C LEU A 205 -11.80 28.81 -27.89
N SER A 206 -12.71 29.27 -27.01
CA SER A 206 -12.36 29.98 -25.78
C SER A 206 -11.52 29.12 -24.80
N SER A 207 -11.80 27.82 -24.71
CA SER A 207 -11.02 26.88 -23.91
C SER A 207 -9.63 26.69 -24.51
N VAL A 208 -9.54 26.55 -25.83
CA VAL A 208 -8.26 26.46 -26.56
C VAL A 208 -7.40 27.69 -26.31
N ALA A 209 -7.98 28.87 -26.49
CA ALA A 209 -7.26 30.16 -26.28
C ALA A 209 -6.74 30.28 -24.82
N ARG A 210 -7.54 29.86 -23.83
CA ARG A 210 -7.14 29.83 -22.42
C ARG A 210 -5.96 28.90 -22.21
N THR A 211 -6.04 27.69 -22.73
CA THR A 211 -4.94 26.67 -22.60
C THR A 211 -3.64 27.22 -23.21
N VAL A 212 -3.69 27.88 -24.39
CA VAL A 212 -2.49 28.47 -25.00
C VAL A 212 -1.94 29.61 -24.15
N ALA A 213 -2.82 30.45 -23.61
CA ALA A 213 -2.42 31.57 -22.75
C ALA A 213 -1.75 31.09 -21.48
N ASP A 214 -2.32 30.06 -20.80
CA ASP A 214 -1.77 29.49 -19.59
C ASP A 214 -0.44 28.77 -19.88
N TRP A 215 -0.35 27.98 -20.94
CA TRP A 215 0.92 27.38 -21.39
C TRP A 215 2.00 28.45 -21.61
N SER A 216 1.67 29.55 -22.28
CA SER A 216 2.61 30.65 -22.54
C SER A 216 3.07 31.34 -21.25
N ARG A 217 2.19 31.54 -20.26
CA ARG A 217 2.51 32.16 -18.97
C ARG A 217 3.37 31.24 -18.10
N VAL A 218 3.01 29.94 -18.01
CA VAL A 218 3.77 28.94 -17.28
C VAL A 218 5.19 28.84 -17.82
N ARG A 219 5.37 28.84 -19.13
CA ARG A 219 6.70 28.82 -19.80
C ARG A 219 7.52 30.09 -19.54
N ARG A 220 6.90 31.21 -19.18
CA ARG A 220 7.58 32.45 -18.74
C ARG A 220 7.84 32.49 -17.23
N GLY A 221 7.51 31.43 -16.48
CA GLY A 221 7.79 31.30 -15.05
C GLY A 221 6.59 31.46 -14.13
N ASP A 222 5.37 31.74 -14.64
CA ASP A 222 4.15 31.82 -13.83
C ASP A 222 3.61 30.36 -13.55
N ILE A 223 4.39 29.61 -12.79
CA ILE A 223 4.09 28.20 -12.48
C ILE A 223 2.78 28.03 -11.68
N ALA A 224 2.30 29.08 -11.03
CA ALA A 224 1.04 29.06 -10.28
C ALA A 224 -0.19 28.80 -11.16
N ARG A 225 -0.08 29.08 -12.45
CA ARG A 225 -1.15 28.83 -13.43
C ARG A 225 -1.13 27.44 -14.05
N ASP A 226 -0.16 26.62 -13.69
CA ASP A 226 -0.14 25.25 -14.22
C ASP A 226 -1.28 24.43 -13.59
N PRO A 227 -2.17 23.80 -14.40
CA PRO A 227 -3.33 23.08 -13.88
C PRO A 227 -2.98 21.93 -12.93
N PHE A 228 -1.77 21.34 -13.06
CA PHE A 228 -1.33 20.24 -12.21
C PHE A 228 -0.56 20.72 -10.97
N ASN A 229 -0.33 22.04 -10.83
CA ASN A 229 0.29 22.63 -9.63
C ASN A 229 -0.73 22.80 -8.49
N CYS A 230 -1.31 21.72 -8.05
CA CYS A 230 -2.26 21.70 -6.94
C CYS A 230 -1.63 21.27 -5.60
N PHE A 231 -0.30 21.19 -5.53
CA PHE A 231 0.43 20.66 -4.36
C PHE A 231 0.13 21.40 -3.06
N ASP A 232 -0.04 22.73 -3.10
CA ASP A 232 -0.37 23.51 -1.90
C ASP A 232 -1.74 23.13 -1.34
N ARG A 233 -2.73 22.91 -2.20
CA ARG A 233 -4.06 22.47 -1.77
C ARG A 233 -4.03 21.05 -1.22
N ILE A 234 -3.29 20.13 -1.87
CA ILE A 234 -3.08 18.75 -1.39
C ILE A 234 -2.47 18.75 0.01
N MET A 235 -1.38 19.50 0.21
CA MET A 235 -0.71 19.62 1.51
C MET A 235 -1.64 20.24 2.55
N GLN A 236 -2.36 21.32 2.20
CA GLN A 236 -3.31 21.96 3.10
C GLN A 236 -4.44 21.01 3.53
N ALA A 237 -4.97 20.19 2.62
CA ALA A 237 -6.00 19.21 2.93
C ALA A 237 -5.51 18.19 3.97
N SER A 238 -4.27 17.73 3.86
CA SER A 238 -3.65 16.82 4.82
C SER A 238 -3.37 17.50 6.16
N GLU A 239 -2.78 18.71 6.15
CA GLU A 239 -2.45 19.49 7.34
C GLU A 239 -3.69 19.84 8.16
N ALA A 240 -4.80 20.23 7.50
CA ALA A 240 -6.07 20.51 8.16
C ALA A 240 -6.63 19.31 8.95
N ARG A 241 -6.17 18.10 8.64
CA ARG A 241 -6.56 16.84 9.30
C ARG A 241 -5.45 16.25 10.20
N GLY A 242 -4.38 17.00 10.41
CA GLY A 242 -3.21 16.53 11.18
C GLY A 242 -2.43 15.41 10.51
N LEU A 243 -2.60 15.24 9.19
CA LEU A 243 -1.95 14.20 8.41
C LEU A 243 -0.67 14.71 7.73
N ARG A 244 0.22 13.79 7.40
CA ARG A 244 1.43 14.04 6.61
C ARG A 244 1.34 13.23 5.33
N SER A 245 1.41 13.90 4.18
CA SER A 245 1.48 13.24 2.88
C SER A 245 2.89 12.76 2.57
N VAL A 246 3.00 11.71 1.74
CA VAL A 246 4.25 11.27 1.12
C VAL A 246 4.21 11.58 -0.37
N PHE A 247 5.23 12.25 -0.89
CA PHE A 247 5.36 12.55 -2.32
C PHE A 247 6.53 11.75 -2.90
N TYR A 248 6.24 10.87 -3.86
CA TYR A 248 7.24 10.04 -4.53
C TYR A 248 7.65 10.67 -5.86
N PHE A 249 8.94 10.99 -6.02
CA PHE A 249 9.49 11.65 -7.19
C PHE A 249 10.29 10.72 -8.07
N ILE A 250 10.12 10.84 -9.39
CA ILE A 250 10.95 10.15 -10.39
C ILE A 250 12.28 10.92 -10.50
N ALA A 251 13.40 10.21 -10.35
CA ALA A 251 14.74 10.80 -10.41
C ALA A 251 15.55 10.36 -11.63
N GLY A 252 15.01 9.48 -12.45
CA GLY A 252 15.64 8.99 -13.68
C GLY A 252 14.63 8.71 -14.79
N HIS A 253 15.12 8.39 -15.97
CA HIS A 253 14.29 8.09 -17.13
C HIS A 253 14.86 6.86 -17.85
N THR A 254 14.22 5.71 -17.72
CA THR A 254 14.64 4.45 -18.35
C THR A 254 13.70 3.99 -19.45
N ALA A 255 12.46 4.50 -19.49
CA ALA A 255 11.43 4.13 -20.45
C ALA A 255 10.81 5.34 -21.18
N GLY A 256 11.60 6.39 -21.37
CA GLY A 256 11.18 7.58 -22.09
C GLY A 256 9.99 8.29 -21.42
N ARG A 257 8.91 8.51 -22.17
CA ARG A 257 7.72 9.24 -21.65
C ARG A 257 6.93 8.52 -20.56
N ILE A 258 7.17 7.24 -20.38
CA ILE A 258 6.56 6.49 -19.28
C ILE A 258 7.01 7.10 -17.95
N ASP A 259 8.28 7.50 -17.85
CA ASP A 259 8.88 8.06 -16.64
C ASP A 259 8.66 9.58 -16.48
N GLY A 260 7.65 10.12 -17.14
CA GLY A 260 7.36 11.56 -17.10
C GLY A 260 8.29 12.40 -18.00
N ASP A 261 8.10 13.72 -17.96
CA ASP A 261 8.80 14.66 -18.85
C ASP A 261 9.69 15.67 -18.06
N TYR A 262 9.93 15.47 -16.76
CA TYR A 262 10.64 16.42 -15.93
C TYR A 262 12.01 15.93 -15.48
N ASP A 263 12.95 16.85 -15.32
CA ASP A 263 14.22 16.61 -14.68
C ASP A 263 14.11 16.97 -13.19
N ILE A 264 14.51 16.05 -12.29
CA ILE A 264 14.49 16.25 -10.84
C ILE A 264 15.33 17.47 -10.41
N GLU A 265 16.34 17.85 -11.20
CA GLU A 265 17.23 18.98 -10.94
C GLU A 265 16.67 20.31 -11.47
N HIS A 266 15.55 20.28 -12.21
CA HIS A 266 14.95 21.52 -12.74
C HIS A 266 14.52 22.47 -11.59
N PRO A 267 14.75 23.82 -11.71
CA PRO A 267 14.46 24.77 -10.64
C PRO A 267 13.03 24.70 -10.09
N PHE A 268 12.03 24.43 -10.92
CA PHE A 268 10.64 24.29 -10.45
C PHE A 268 10.44 23.04 -9.58
N ILE A 269 11.11 21.94 -9.91
CA ILE A 269 11.03 20.69 -9.14
C ILE A 269 11.78 20.85 -7.83
N ARG A 270 12.98 21.43 -7.85
CA ARG A 270 13.76 21.73 -6.66
C ARG A 270 12.98 22.65 -5.69
N ALA A 271 12.32 23.69 -6.21
CA ALA A 271 11.47 24.56 -5.40
C ALA A 271 10.26 23.82 -4.81
N LEU A 272 9.66 22.87 -5.56
CA LEU A 272 8.57 22.03 -5.07
C LEU A 272 9.05 21.08 -3.95
N ILE A 273 10.17 20.39 -4.13
CA ILE A 273 10.78 19.50 -3.13
C ILE A 273 11.06 20.27 -1.84
N ARG A 274 11.70 21.45 -1.93
CA ARG A 274 11.97 22.33 -0.78
C ARG A 274 10.68 22.70 -0.06
N ARG A 275 9.64 23.12 -0.80
CA ARG A 275 8.34 23.52 -0.25
C ARG A 275 7.64 22.38 0.48
N ILE A 276 7.61 21.17 -0.09
CA ILE A 276 7.05 19.97 0.53
C ILE A 276 7.76 19.66 1.84
N SER A 277 9.10 19.65 1.83
CA SER A 277 9.92 19.39 3.01
C SER A 277 9.73 20.46 4.10
N GLN A 278 9.69 21.75 3.74
CA GLN A 278 9.49 22.85 4.68
C GLN A 278 8.13 22.80 5.38
N ARG A 279 7.09 22.27 4.72
CA ARG A 279 5.76 22.05 5.30
C ARG A 279 5.67 20.75 6.11
N GLY A 280 6.76 20.00 6.25
CA GLY A 280 6.82 18.79 7.09
C GLY A 280 6.26 17.54 6.44
N HIS A 281 5.94 17.56 5.15
CA HIS A 281 5.56 16.38 4.38
C HIS A 281 6.78 15.54 4.02
N LEU A 282 6.56 14.29 3.61
CA LEU A 282 7.60 13.31 3.35
C LEU A 282 7.91 13.22 1.84
N LEU A 283 9.17 12.94 1.55
CA LEU A 283 9.68 12.70 0.21
C LEU A 283 10.09 11.24 0.07
N GLY A 284 9.82 10.62 -1.06
CA GLY A 284 10.23 9.27 -1.38
C GLY A 284 10.70 9.16 -2.83
N LEU A 285 11.37 8.08 -3.14
CA LEU A 285 11.77 7.76 -4.51
C LEU A 285 10.63 7.04 -5.23
N HIS A 286 10.30 7.51 -6.43
CA HIS A 286 9.53 6.78 -7.43
C HIS A 286 10.50 6.29 -8.50
N PRO A 287 11.14 5.09 -8.32
CA PRO A 287 12.17 4.66 -9.26
C PRO A 287 11.59 4.51 -10.67
N SER A 288 12.33 4.93 -11.69
CA SER A 288 11.89 4.85 -13.08
C SER A 288 11.51 3.43 -13.51
N TYR A 289 10.80 3.29 -14.61
CA TYR A 289 10.11 2.06 -15.02
C TYR A 289 10.98 0.80 -14.98
N HIS A 290 12.22 0.86 -15.45
CA HIS A 290 13.13 -0.29 -15.44
C HIS A 290 13.95 -0.42 -14.14
N ALA A 291 13.99 0.61 -13.32
CA ALA A 291 14.74 0.59 -12.05
C ALA A 291 14.18 -0.43 -11.05
N ALA A 292 12.89 -0.83 -11.18
CA ALA A 292 12.26 -1.87 -10.36
C ALA A 292 12.95 -3.25 -10.44
N THR A 293 13.79 -3.47 -11.49
CA THR A 293 14.52 -4.73 -11.73
C THR A 293 16.02 -4.51 -11.98
N GLN A 294 16.52 -3.26 -11.87
CA GLN A 294 17.90 -2.90 -12.17
C GLN A 294 18.54 -2.17 -10.99
N ALA A 295 19.32 -2.88 -10.18
CA ALA A 295 19.88 -2.38 -8.92
C ALA A 295 20.81 -1.15 -9.09
N ASP A 296 21.60 -1.11 -10.16
CA ASP A 296 22.50 0.01 -10.44
C ASP A 296 21.72 1.28 -10.78
N VAL A 297 20.64 1.15 -11.56
CA VAL A 297 19.74 2.26 -11.89
C VAL A 297 19.07 2.78 -10.63
N LEU A 298 18.49 1.88 -9.82
CA LEU A 298 17.87 2.22 -8.54
C LEU A 298 18.82 2.98 -7.63
N THR A 299 20.06 2.49 -7.50
CA THR A 299 21.09 3.14 -6.68
C THR A 299 21.46 4.53 -7.20
N SER A 300 21.58 4.69 -8.52
CA SER A 300 21.86 5.97 -9.15
C SER A 300 20.76 6.99 -8.92
N GLU A 301 19.51 6.59 -9.09
CA GLU A 301 18.34 7.45 -8.88
C GLU A 301 18.16 7.85 -7.42
N THR A 302 18.36 6.90 -6.49
CA THR A 302 18.33 7.19 -5.06
C THR A 302 19.36 8.27 -4.68
N ARG A 303 20.60 8.13 -5.14
CA ARG A 303 21.67 9.11 -4.90
C ARG A 303 21.35 10.47 -5.54
N ARG A 304 20.73 10.47 -6.71
CA ARG A 304 20.35 11.70 -7.41
C ARG A 304 19.29 12.48 -6.64
N LEU A 305 18.22 11.83 -6.22
CA LEU A 305 17.17 12.45 -5.41
C LEU A 305 17.73 12.91 -4.06
N GLN A 306 18.51 12.08 -3.38
CA GLN A 306 19.13 12.41 -2.10
C GLN A 306 19.98 13.69 -2.22
N ARG A 307 20.82 13.81 -3.26
CA ARG A 307 21.63 15.00 -3.53
C ARG A 307 20.77 16.25 -3.72
N VAL A 308 19.70 16.16 -4.50
CA VAL A 308 18.78 17.29 -4.69
C VAL A 308 18.16 17.72 -3.36
N CYS A 309 17.70 16.76 -2.55
CA CYS A 309 17.13 17.04 -1.24
C CYS A 309 18.14 17.72 -0.30
N GLU A 310 19.38 17.26 -0.26
CA GLU A 310 20.46 17.85 0.54
C GLU A 310 20.75 19.31 0.10
N GLN A 311 20.84 19.55 -1.20
CA GLN A 311 21.06 20.89 -1.74
C GLN A 311 19.90 21.85 -1.47
N GLU A 312 18.67 21.31 -1.32
CA GLU A 312 17.48 22.09 -0.96
C GLU A 312 17.28 22.19 0.56
N GLY A 313 18.19 21.66 1.37
CA GLY A 313 18.14 21.72 2.83
C GLY A 313 17.10 20.79 3.46
N CYS A 314 16.67 19.75 2.75
CA CYS A 314 15.78 18.73 3.30
C CYS A 314 16.56 17.87 4.31
N LYS A 315 16.01 17.71 5.52
CA LYS A 315 16.65 16.94 6.61
C LYS A 315 16.32 15.45 6.57
N GLN A 316 15.39 15.06 5.73
CA GLN A 316 14.93 13.69 5.61
C GLN A 316 15.87 12.85 4.75
N ALA A 317 16.17 11.62 5.16
CA ALA A 317 16.76 10.61 4.29
C ALA A 317 15.75 10.13 3.26
N ILE A 318 16.21 9.77 2.06
CA ILE A 318 15.35 9.16 1.03
C ILE A 318 15.37 7.64 1.22
N ASP A 319 14.53 7.18 2.11
CA ASP A 319 14.39 5.78 2.51
C ASP A 319 12.96 5.21 2.34
N LEU A 320 12.07 6.01 1.71
CA LEU A 320 10.73 5.62 1.29
C LEU A 320 10.74 5.38 -0.22
N VAL A 321 10.10 4.31 -0.68
CA VAL A 321 10.05 3.95 -2.10
C VAL A 321 8.66 3.47 -2.50
N ARG A 322 8.28 3.75 -3.74
CA ARG A 322 7.16 3.13 -4.45
C ARG A 322 7.54 2.97 -5.91
N THR A 323 7.54 1.74 -6.40
CA THR A 323 7.96 1.43 -7.76
C THR A 323 6.97 1.97 -8.80
N HIS A 324 7.49 2.59 -9.85
CA HIS A 324 6.69 3.17 -10.92
C HIS A 324 5.84 2.11 -11.61
N TYR A 325 4.59 2.45 -11.94
CA TYR A 325 3.55 1.52 -12.42
C TYR A 325 3.22 0.39 -11.43
N LEU A 326 3.64 0.48 -10.16
CA LEU A 326 3.53 -0.60 -9.18
C LEU A 326 4.18 -1.91 -9.68
N ARG A 327 5.25 -1.79 -10.49
CA ARG A 327 6.02 -2.94 -10.97
C ARG A 327 6.77 -3.58 -9.83
N PHE A 328 6.47 -4.83 -9.58
CA PHE A 328 7.01 -5.55 -8.44
C PHE A 328 7.19 -7.03 -8.81
N ASP A 329 8.42 -7.47 -8.88
CA ASP A 329 8.77 -8.89 -8.97
C ASP A 329 8.92 -9.43 -7.54
N PRO A 330 8.03 -10.34 -7.08
CA PRO A 330 8.04 -10.81 -5.70
C PRO A 330 9.31 -11.56 -5.30
N ALA A 331 10.07 -12.05 -6.27
CA ALA A 331 11.32 -12.74 -6.03
C ALA A 331 12.53 -11.77 -5.97
N LEU A 332 12.54 -10.74 -6.83
CA LEU A 332 13.73 -9.89 -7.01
C LEU A 332 13.62 -8.55 -6.28
N THR A 333 12.46 -7.87 -6.41
CA THR A 333 12.29 -6.48 -5.96
C THR A 333 12.51 -6.32 -4.45
N PRO A 334 11.96 -7.17 -3.56
CA PRO A 334 12.15 -7.01 -2.12
C PRO A 334 13.62 -6.96 -1.70
N GLY A 335 14.39 -7.96 -2.12
CA GLY A 335 15.81 -8.05 -1.77
C GLY A 335 16.64 -6.93 -2.38
N MET A 336 16.26 -6.42 -3.56
CA MET A 336 16.93 -5.30 -4.20
C MET A 336 16.68 -3.99 -3.46
N LEU A 337 15.44 -3.71 -3.06
CA LEU A 337 15.10 -2.53 -2.27
C LEU A 337 15.76 -2.55 -0.88
N ASP A 338 15.77 -3.70 -0.21
CA ASP A 338 16.43 -3.86 1.10
C ASP A 338 17.95 -3.62 1.02
N ARG A 339 18.62 -4.16 -0.01
CA ARG A 339 20.06 -3.92 -0.24
C ARG A 339 20.37 -2.48 -0.61
N ALA A 340 19.44 -1.78 -1.28
CA ALA A 340 19.58 -0.36 -1.58
C ALA A 340 19.40 0.55 -0.34
N GLY A 341 18.97 0.00 0.79
CA GLY A 341 18.87 0.71 2.06
C GLY A 341 17.52 1.38 2.30
N PHE A 342 16.48 1.08 1.51
CA PHE A 342 15.13 1.55 1.78
C PHE A 342 14.58 0.91 3.06
N ARG A 343 13.91 1.72 3.87
CA ARG A 343 13.26 1.26 5.10
C ARG A 343 11.79 0.89 4.87
N GLN A 344 11.14 1.54 3.91
CA GLN A 344 9.73 1.35 3.64
C GLN A 344 9.45 1.34 2.14
N ASP A 345 8.74 0.31 1.71
CA ASP A 345 8.12 0.20 0.39
C ASP A 345 6.60 0.40 0.50
N SER A 346 5.97 0.89 -0.55
CA SER A 346 4.51 0.99 -0.67
C SER A 346 4.05 0.66 -2.09
N SER A 347 4.63 -0.41 -2.65
CA SER A 347 4.37 -0.82 -4.05
C SER A 347 3.31 -1.91 -4.17
N LEU A 348 2.94 -2.61 -3.07
CA LEU A 348 2.06 -3.77 -3.13
C LEU A 348 0.58 -3.37 -3.16
N ALA A 349 0.14 -2.90 -4.33
CA ALA A 349 -1.26 -2.81 -4.72
C ALA A 349 -1.45 -3.41 -6.12
N PHE A 350 -2.69 -3.64 -6.51
CA PHE A 350 -3.03 -3.90 -7.91
C PHE A 350 -3.27 -2.59 -8.65
N ALA A 351 -2.78 -2.48 -9.88
CA ALA A 351 -3.04 -1.30 -10.69
C ALA A 351 -4.47 -1.27 -11.26
N ASP A 352 -5.07 -2.45 -11.41
CA ASP A 352 -6.38 -2.68 -12.02
C ASP A 352 -7.51 -2.87 -10.98
N ALA A 353 -7.19 -2.87 -9.69
CA ALA A 353 -8.17 -3.03 -8.62
C ALA A 353 -7.71 -2.37 -7.32
N VAL A 354 -8.65 -2.02 -6.45
CA VAL A 354 -8.40 -1.56 -5.08
C VAL A 354 -8.69 -2.65 -4.08
N GLY A 355 -8.05 -2.60 -2.91
CA GLY A 355 -8.23 -3.57 -1.83
C GLY A 355 -6.91 -4.08 -1.26
N PHE A 356 -6.96 -5.22 -0.60
CA PHE A 356 -5.86 -5.75 0.21
C PHE A 356 -5.08 -6.83 -0.56
N ARG A 357 -4.13 -6.41 -1.42
CA ARG A 357 -3.35 -7.35 -2.28
C ARG A 357 -2.68 -8.47 -1.47
N ARG A 358 -2.19 -8.16 -0.27
CA ARG A 358 -1.59 -9.14 0.66
C ARG A 358 -2.53 -9.53 1.80
N GLY A 359 -3.83 -9.26 1.65
CA GLY A 359 -4.85 -9.57 2.66
C GLY A 359 -4.70 -8.79 3.96
N THR A 360 -3.92 -7.70 4.00
CA THR A 360 -3.69 -6.90 5.20
C THR A 360 -3.63 -5.42 4.88
N CYS A 361 -4.03 -4.60 5.86
CA CYS A 361 -3.81 -3.15 5.92
C CYS A 361 -2.71 -2.75 6.91
N ARG A 362 -2.00 -3.73 7.49
CA ARG A 362 -0.91 -3.47 8.44
C ARG A 362 0.44 -3.60 7.77
N ALA A 363 1.38 -2.81 8.23
CA ALA A 363 2.76 -2.91 7.78
C ALA A 363 3.39 -4.23 8.22
N PHE A 364 4.26 -4.77 7.36
CA PHE A 364 4.97 -6.03 7.62
C PHE A 364 6.34 -6.05 6.95
N PRO A 365 7.35 -6.74 7.53
CA PRO A 365 8.63 -6.96 6.86
C PRO A 365 8.42 -7.80 5.59
N LEU A 366 9.03 -7.39 4.48
CA LEU A 366 9.00 -8.22 3.27
C LEU A 366 9.75 -9.53 3.50
N TRP A 367 9.31 -10.58 2.81
CA TRP A 367 9.92 -11.90 2.85
C TRP A 367 10.80 -12.14 1.63
N ASP A 368 12.00 -12.66 1.86
CA ASP A 368 12.88 -13.09 0.78
C ASP A 368 12.67 -14.59 0.50
N PRO A 369 12.10 -14.97 -0.65
CA PRO A 369 11.84 -16.37 -0.95
C PRO A 369 13.11 -17.18 -1.22
N PHE A 370 14.25 -16.54 -1.58
CA PHE A 370 15.50 -17.24 -1.85
C PHE A 370 16.24 -17.63 -0.56
N THR A 371 16.31 -16.70 0.38
CA THR A 371 16.96 -16.96 1.67
C THR A 371 16.01 -17.52 2.71
N SER A 372 14.70 -17.52 2.44
CA SER A 372 13.65 -17.88 3.38
C SER A 372 13.76 -17.13 4.71
N THR A 373 13.97 -15.82 4.63
CA THR A 373 14.10 -14.94 5.81
C THR A 373 13.34 -13.64 5.63
N PRO A 374 12.90 -12.98 6.72
CA PRO A 374 12.39 -11.63 6.64
C PRO A 374 13.50 -10.63 6.29
N LEU A 375 13.13 -9.64 5.50
CA LEU A 375 13.99 -8.50 5.17
C LEU A 375 13.81 -7.38 6.20
N ARG A 376 14.72 -6.38 6.18
CA ARG A 376 14.62 -5.19 7.05
C ARG A 376 13.60 -4.18 6.54
N ILE A 377 13.41 -4.13 5.22
CA ILE A 377 12.44 -3.25 4.58
C ILE A 377 11.01 -3.66 4.94
N ILE A 378 10.22 -2.66 5.28
CA ILE A 378 8.81 -2.83 5.68
C ILE A 378 7.92 -2.45 4.52
N GLU A 379 7.02 -3.33 4.14
CA GLU A 379 5.91 -2.98 3.26
C GLU A 379 4.84 -2.22 4.03
N GLN A 380 4.43 -1.08 3.48
CA GLN A 380 3.22 -0.36 3.87
C GLN A 380 2.18 -0.53 2.76
N PRO A 381 1.22 -1.46 2.90
CA PRO A 381 0.34 -1.84 1.81
C PRO A 381 -0.45 -0.65 1.26
N LEU A 382 -0.35 -0.40 -0.03
CA LEU A 382 -1.20 0.56 -0.72
C LEU A 382 -2.60 -0.04 -0.91
N ILE A 383 -3.63 0.63 -0.38
CA ILE A 383 -5.00 0.08 -0.33
C ILE A 383 -5.85 0.56 -1.50
N ALA A 384 -5.71 1.82 -1.86
CA ALA A 384 -6.51 2.39 -2.95
C ALA A 384 -5.71 3.39 -3.77
N MET A 385 -5.97 3.39 -5.09
CA MET A 385 -5.46 4.37 -6.05
C MET A 385 -6.65 4.92 -6.85
N GLU A 386 -6.72 6.24 -7.03
CA GLU A 386 -7.84 6.88 -7.72
C GLU A 386 -8.00 6.40 -9.15
N VAL A 387 -6.88 6.16 -9.86
CA VAL A 387 -6.90 5.68 -11.25
C VAL A 387 -7.56 4.31 -11.35
N SER A 388 -7.33 3.42 -10.38
CA SER A 388 -7.97 2.08 -10.36
C SER A 388 -9.47 2.14 -10.15
N LEU A 389 -9.97 3.21 -9.52
CA LEU A 389 -11.41 3.40 -9.29
C LEU A 389 -12.10 4.16 -10.42
N LEU A 390 -11.52 5.28 -10.86
CA LEU A 390 -12.19 6.28 -11.70
C LEU A 390 -11.94 6.05 -13.20
N ALA A 391 -10.79 5.46 -13.60
CA ALA A 391 -10.48 5.31 -15.01
C ALA A 391 -11.34 4.23 -15.69
N ASP A 392 -11.94 4.56 -16.84
CA ASP A 392 -12.80 3.67 -17.65
C ASP A 392 -12.11 2.35 -18.03
N ARG A 393 -10.78 2.38 -18.18
CA ARG A 393 -9.98 1.17 -18.48
C ARG A 393 -9.90 0.17 -17.32
N TYR A 394 -10.35 0.58 -16.13
CA TYR A 394 -10.39 -0.24 -14.90
C TYR A 394 -11.83 -0.35 -14.39
N LYS A 395 -12.12 0.14 -13.19
CA LYS A 395 -13.49 0.07 -12.63
C LYS A 395 -14.46 1.08 -13.24
N GLY A 396 -13.97 2.26 -13.66
CA GLY A 396 -14.81 3.33 -14.25
C GLY A 396 -15.95 3.79 -13.33
N HIS A 397 -15.76 3.74 -12.00
CA HIS A 397 -16.78 4.12 -11.04
C HIS A 397 -17.14 5.61 -11.20
N CYS A 398 -18.43 5.92 -11.07
CA CYS A 398 -18.81 7.30 -10.81
C CYS A 398 -18.32 7.74 -9.40
N ARG A 399 -18.27 9.04 -9.14
CA ARG A 399 -17.75 9.55 -7.85
C ARG A 399 -18.47 9.03 -6.61
N PRO A 400 -19.81 8.89 -6.58
CA PRO A 400 -20.49 8.28 -5.43
C PRO A 400 -20.07 6.83 -5.17
N GLU A 401 -19.91 6.03 -6.21
CA GLU A 401 -19.46 4.62 -6.10
C GLU A 401 -18.00 4.55 -5.61
N ALA A 402 -17.14 5.43 -6.12
CA ALA A 402 -15.76 5.53 -5.65
C ALA A 402 -15.70 5.96 -4.18
N ALA A 403 -16.50 6.94 -3.76
CA ALA A 403 -16.60 7.37 -2.37
C ALA A 403 -17.04 6.22 -1.44
N ALA A 404 -18.08 5.47 -1.84
CA ALA A 404 -18.56 4.32 -1.09
C ALA A 404 -17.46 3.25 -0.93
N THR A 405 -16.73 2.95 -2.01
CA THR A 405 -15.61 1.99 -1.98
C THR A 405 -14.48 2.46 -1.09
N LEU A 406 -14.06 3.73 -1.19
CA LEU A 406 -13.00 4.30 -0.34
C LEU A 406 -13.40 4.29 1.13
N ASN A 407 -14.64 4.66 1.47
CA ASN A 407 -15.16 4.62 2.82
C ASN A 407 -15.19 3.20 3.41
N LYS A 408 -15.60 2.22 2.61
CA LYS A 408 -15.59 0.80 3.01
C LYS A 408 -14.18 0.33 3.35
N LEU A 409 -13.20 0.56 2.46
CA LEU A 409 -11.81 0.16 2.67
C LEU A 409 -11.18 0.88 3.86
N ARG A 410 -11.43 2.19 4.02
CA ARG A 410 -10.98 2.97 5.17
C ARG A 410 -11.54 2.43 6.48
N SER A 411 -12.84 2.13 6.52
CA SER A 411 -13.51 1.56 7.68
C SER A 411 -12.94 0.19 8.05
N ALA A 412 -12.64 -0.65 7.06
CA ALA A 412 -11.97 -1.94 7.29
C ALA A 412 -10.57 -1.74 7.90
N CYS A 413 -9.77 -0.80 7.40
CA CYS A 413 -8.47 -0.49 7.98
C CYS A 413 -8.59 -0.02 9.45
N ALA A 414 -9.51 0.90 9.72
CA ALA A 414 -9.74 1.44 11.07
C ALA A 414 -10.19 0.36 12.06
N ARG A 415 -11.06 -0.55 11.62
CA ARG A 415 -11.55 -1.67 12.44
C ARG A 415 -10.45 -2.58 12.94
N PHE A 416 -9.46 -2.88 12.11
CA PHE A 416 -8.35 -3.76 12.48
C PHE A 416 -7.12 -3.01 12.99
N GLY A 417 -7.17 -1.67 13.11
CA GLY A 417 -6.05 -0.84 13.56
C GLY A 417 -4.87 -0.86 12.60
N GLY A 418 -5.17 -0.99 11.30
CA GLY A 418 -4.21 -0.85 10.21
C GLY A 418 -4.19 0.56 9.63
N GLN A 419 -3.50 0.73 8.50
CA GLN A 419 -3.34 2.01 7.84
C GLN A 419 -4.11 2.05 6.52
N PHE A 420 -4.88 3.11 6.31
CA PHE A 420 -5.50 3.37 5.02
C PHE A 420 -4.54 4.20 4.17
N VAL A 421 -3.72 3.53 3.37
CA VAL A 421 -2.78 4.17 2.44
C VAL A 421 -3.51 4.45 1.13
N LEU A 422 -3.63 5.74 0.81
CA LEU A 422 -4.32 6.22 -0.38
C LEU A 422 -3.31 6.86 -1.33
N LEU A 423 -3.26 6.41 -2.57
CA LEU A 423 -2.54 7.07 -3.65
C LEU A 423 -3.49 7.95 -4.44
N TRP A 424 -3.07 9.21 -4.68
CA TRP A 424 -3.75 10.14 -5.56
C TRP A 424 -2.73 10.98 -6.33
N HIS A 425 -2.71 10.87 -7.65
CA HIS A 425 -1.78 11.65 -8.48
C HIS A 425 -2.19 13.13 -8.52
N ASN A 426 -1.21 14.03 -8.48
CA ASN A 426 -1.50 15.45 -8.61
C ASN A 426 -2.16 15.81 -9.95
N SER A 427 -1.88 15.05 -10.99
CA SER A 427 -2.48 15.22 -12.32
C SER A 427 -3.94 14.76 -12.44
N SER A 428 -4.48 14.08 -11.43
CA SER A 428 -5.87 13.61 -11.38
C SER A 428 -6.85 14.59 -10.74
N PHE A 429 -6.40 15.74 -10.27
CA PHE A 429 -7.26 16.80 -9.77
C PHE A 429 -7.68 17.75 -10.90
N GLU A 430 -8.65 17.34 -11.72
CA GLU A 430 -9.12 18.14 -12.86
C GLU A 430 -10.29 19.08 -12.50
N THR A 431 -11.09 18.72 -11.49
CA THR A 431 -12.32 19.43 -11.09
C THR A 431 -12.39 19.59 -9.57
N GLU A 432 -13.26 20.48 -9.09
CA GLU A 432 -13.55 20.63 -7.66
C GLU A 432 -14.05 19.33 -7.04
N ALA A 433 -14.88 18.59 -7.75
CA ALA A 433 -15.42 17.31 -7.28
C ALA A 433 -14.33 16.23 -7.08
N ASP A 434 -13.16 16.33 -7.73
CA ASP A 434 -12.02 15.45 -7.49
C ASP A 434 -11.36 15.77 -6.14
N PHE A 435 -11.26 17.06 -5.81
CA PHE A 435 -10.79 17.50 -4.50
C PHE A 435 -11.76 17.11 -3.39
N GLU A 436 -13.06 17.30 -3.57
CA GLU A 436 -14.08 16.91 -2.60
C GLU A 436 -14.03 15.41 -2.31
N LEU A 437 -13.88 14.59 -3.35
CA LEU A 437 -13.75 13.14 -3.20
C LEU A 437 -12.46 12.76 -2.44
N TYR A 438 -11.32 13.37 -2.80
CA TYR A 438 -10.05 13.15 -2.12
C TYR A 438 -10.12 13.58 -0.65
N GLU A 439 -10.61 14.78 -0.37
CA GLU A 439 -10.72 15.33 0.98
C GLU A 439 -11.65 14.48 1.87
N SER A 440 -12.75 13.96 1.32
CA SER A 440 -13.62 13.01 2.00
C SER A 440 -12.92 11.67 2.28
N ALA A 441 -12.09 11.19 1.35
CA ALA A 441 -11.37 9.93 1.52
C ALA A 441 -10.31 9.98 2.64
N ILE A 442 -9.68 11.16 2.86
CA ILE A 442 -8.67 11.37 3.91
C ILE A 442 -9.26 11.91 5.22
N ASP A 443 -10.57 12.03 5.34
CA ASP A 443 -11.22 12.50 6.57
C ASP A 443 -11.52 11.34 7.52
N ALA A 444 -10.79 11.30 8.65
CA ALA A 444 -11.00 10.29 9.70
C ALA A 444 -12.28 10.51 10.53
N GLY A 445 -12.87 11.73 10.47
CA GLY A 445 -14.05 12.11 11.24
C GLY A 445 -15.38 11.67 10.61
N ALA A 446 -15.39 11.35 9.32
CA ALA A 446 -16.58 10.81 8.66
C ALA A 446 -16.73 9.32 9.00
N ALA A 447 -17.34 9.03 10.17
CA ALA A 447 -17.87 7.70 10.43
C ALA A 447 -18.99 7.42 9.42
N PRO A 448 -19.13 6.20 8.86
CA PRO A 448 -20.33 5.86 8.11
C PRO A 448 -21.55 5.97 9.05
N GLU A 449 -22.57 6.70 8.62
CA GLU A 449 -23.91 6.64 9.18
C GLU A 449 -24.50 5.22 9.08
#